data_516f6cd480bf287c7a724b3e2d5ce1b7
#
_entry.id   516f6cd480bf287c7a724b3e2d5ce1b7
#
_cell.length_a   1.000
_cell.length_b   1.000
_cell.length_c   1.000
_cell.angle_alpha   90.00
_cell.angle_beta   90.00
_cell.angle_gamma   90.00
#
_symmetry.space_group_name_H-M   'P 1'
#
loop_
_entity.id
_entity.type
_entity.pdbx_description
1 polymer ?
#
loop_
_entity_poly.entity_id
_entity_poly.type
_entity_poly.pdbx_seq_one_letter_code
_entity_poly.pdbx_strand_id
1 'polypeptide(L)'
;MNTPSEFNAYLSTVAHCSRDKEGKRILIDSSESVVNFDAVKEDYAKKNSPDQTPASADGLFLDSSGDYVLVEFKAGDQKKHEILKKAYDSAIILSDLKNKNIAWVRNNVKFILVFYPEKASKDENINSRNNLYNQGTKNSSKPILIYLKPVSHFLYDNVYELTPEDLSDQYLQCSNPNSRSNDP
;
A
#
# COMPACT_ATOMS: atom_id res chain seq x y z
N MET A 1 -4.33 10.96 7.29
CA MET A 1 -3.84 9.65 7.80
C MET A 1 -3.26 9.80 9.20
N ASN A 2 -3.40 8.80 10.07
CA ASN A 2 -2.69 8.74 11.33
C ASN A 2 -1.45 7.87 11.19
N THR A 3 -0.37 8.17 11.91
CA THR A 3 0.86 7.36 11.89
C THR A 3 1.08 6.72 13.25
N PRO A 4 1.50 5.44 13.31
CA PRO A 4 1.81 4.79 14.57
C PRO A 4 3.02 5.47 15.22
N SER A 5 2.87 5.92 16.49
CA SER A 5 3.87 6.74 17.18
C SER A 5 5.22 6.07 17.36
N GLU A 6 5.24 4.74 17.43
CA GLU A 6 6.48 3.95 17.54
C GLU A 6 7.38 4.02 16.30
N PHE A 7 6.85 4.49 15.18
CA PHE A 7 7.59 4.68 13.93
C PHE A 7 7.86 6.14 13.59
N ASN A 8 7.74 7.07 14.54
CA ASN A 8 7.93 8.51 14.29
C ASN A 8 9.30 8.87 13.70
N ALA A 9 10.33 8.06 13.95
CA ALA A 9 11.67 8.27 13.36
C ALA A 9 11.71 8.04 11.84
N TYR A 10 10.68 7.43 11.26
CA TYR A 10 10.60 7.07 9.85
C TYR A 10 9.50 7.82 9.10
N LEU A 11 9.03 8.95 9.66
CA LEU A 11 7.99 9.75 9.01
C LEU A 11 8.47 10.30 7.67
N SER A 12 7.57 10.27 6.71
CA SER A 12 7.75 10.76 5.34
C SER A 12 6.42 11.27 4.81
N THR A 13 6.33 11.56 3.51
CA THR A 13 5.07 11.93 2.86
C THR A 13 4.62 10.85 1.87
N VAL A 14 3.33 10.82 1.60
CA VAL A 14 2.77 9.93 0.55
C VAL A 14 3.44 10.21 -0.79
N ALA A 15 3.68 11.48 -1.14
CA ALA A 15 4.38 11.87 -2.37
C ALA A 15 5.79 11.27 -2.44
N HIS A 16 6.50 11.18 -1.33
CA HIS A 16 7.84 10.56 -1.28
C HIS A 16 7.75 9.04 -1.45
N CYS A 17 6.89 8.36 -0.68
CA CYS A 17 6.75 6.90 -0.70
C CYS A 17 6.13 6.38 -2.01
N SER A 18 5.31 7.19 -2.70
CA SER A 18 4.70 6.83 -3.99
C SER A 18 5.56 7.17 -5.21
N ARG A 19 6.81 7.56 -5.01
CA ARG A 19 7.74 7.85 -6.10
C ARG A 19 8.27 6.57 -6.72
N ASP A 20 8.30 6.51 -8.05
CA ASP A 20 8.87 5.37 -8.76
C ASP A 20 10.38 5.22 -8.48
N LYS A 21 10.91 4.02 -8.78
CA LYS A 21 12.32 3.69 -8.53
C LYS A 21 13.32 4.59 -9.27
N GLU A 22 12.90 5.17 -10.40
CA GLU A 22 13.72 6.09 -11.17
C GLU A 22 13.59 7.54 -10.68
N GLY A 23 12.70 7.80 -9.72
CA GLY A 23 12.44 9.13 -9.16
C GLY A 23 11.73 10.09 -10.12
N LYS A 24 11.28 9.60 -11.27
CA LYS A 24 10.71 10.41 -12.36
C LYS A 24 9.22 10.68 -12.21
N ARG A 25 8.49 9.78 -11.54
CA ARG A 25 7.04 9.88 -11.38
C ARG A 25 6.64 9.79 -9.92
N ILE A 26 5.77 10.68 -9.48
CA ILE A 26 5.04 10.60 -8.21
C ILE A 26 3.64 10.11 -8.56
N LEU A 27 3.20 9.00 -7.93
CA LEU A 27 1.87 8.45 -8.21
C LEU A 27 0.77 9.22 -7.49
N ILE A 28 1.06 9.71 -6.28
CA ILE A 28 0.13 10.51 -5.49
C ILE A 28 0.89 11.70 -4.92
N ASP A 29 0.59 12.89 -5.42
CA ASP A 29 1.18 14.13 -4.93
C ASP A 29 0.41 14.63 -3.70
N SER A 30 0.81 14.09 -2.53
CA SER A 30 0.20 14.42 -1.25
C SER A 30 1.25 14.61 -0.17
N SER A 31 1.10 15.69 0.61
CA SER A 31 1.93 15.98 1.77
C SER A 31 1.50 15.25 3.05
N GLU A 32 0.45 14.41 2.98
CA GLU A 32 0.01 13.60 4.12
C GLU A 32 1.14 12.73 4.65
N SER A 33 1.22 12.67 5.98
CA SER A 33 2.26 11.90 6.67
C SER A 33 2.00 10.40 6.58
N VAL A 34 3.04 9.67 6.27
CA VAL A 34 3.08 8.20 6.24
C VAL A 34 4.45 7.74 6.78
N VAL A 35 4.50 6.57 7.37
CA VAL A 35 5.78 5.95 7.74
C VAL A 35 6.42 5.37 6.47
N ASN A 36 7.66 5.74 6.18
CA ASN A 36 8.47 5.10 5.14
C ASN A 36 8.87 3.70 5.62
N PHE A 37 8.14 2.69 5.16
CA PHE A 37 8.35 1.33 5.64
C PHE A 37 9.61 0.67 5.04
N ASP A 38 10.11 1.17 3.91
CA ASP A 38 11.43 0.79 3.39
C ASP A 38 12.55 1.17 4.37
N ALA A 39 12.49 2.36 4.98
CA ALA A 39 13.48 2.78 5.98
C ALA A 39 13.36 1.93 7.26
N VAL A 40 12.15 1.58 7.69
CA VAL A 40 11.93 0.64 8.81
C VAL A 40 12.56 -0.72 8.51
N LYS A 41 12.31 -1.28 7.32
CA LYS A 41 12.88 -2.54 6.86
C LYS A 41 14.42 -2.51 6.85
N GLU A 42 15.02 -1.41 6.40
CA GLU A 42 16.49 -1.29 6.37
C GLU A 42 17.10 -1.39 7.76
N ASP A 43 16.53 -0.69 8.74
CA ASP A 43 17.01 -0.75 10.12
C ASP A 43 16.72 -2.11 10.78
N TYR A 44 15.58 -2.72 10.44
CA TYR A 44 15.27 -4.09 10.87
C TYR A 44 16.29 -5.09 10.31
N ALA A 45 16.61 -5.01 9.01
CA ALA A 45 17.55 -5.91 8.35
C ALA A 45 18.95 -5.79 8.94
N LYS A 46 19.46 -4.57 9.20
CA LYS A 46 20.77 -4.35 9.84
C LYS A 46 20.90 -5.09 11.17
N LYS A 47 19.82 -5.22 11.93
CA LYS A 47 19.80 -5.85 13.25
C LYS A 47 19.64 -7.37 13.20
N ASN A 48 18.82 -7.86 12.27
CA ASN A 48 18.31 -9.23 12.29
C ASN A 48 18.78 -10.10 11.12
N SER A 49 19.18 -9.50 10.00
CA SER A 49 19.56 -10.22 8.78
C SER A 49 20.54 -9.40 7.92
N PRO A 50 21.76 -9.12 8.40
CA PRO A 50 22.68 -8.20 7.74
C PRO A 50 23.08 -8.65 6.32
N ASP A 51 23.08 -9.96 6.05
CA ASP A 51 23.49 -10.52 4.76
C ASP A 51 22.35 -10.57 3.72
N GLN A 52 21.10 -10.36 4.13
CA GLN A 52 19.94 -10.42 3.26
C GLN A 52 18.92 -9.32 3.61
N THR A 53 18.70 -8.41 2.68
CA THR A 53 17.66 -7.39 2.85
C THR A 53 16.31 -7.95 2.40
N PRO A 54 15.31 -8.06 3.29
CA PRO A 54 13.96 -8.45 2.91
C PRO A 54 13.33 -7.40 1.99
N ALA A 55 12.26 -7.74 1.30
CA ALA A 55 11.43 -6.78 0.61
C ALA A 55 10.49 -6.07 1.62
N SER A 56 9.91 -4.94 1.23
CA SER A 56 8.89 -4.26 2.05
C SER A 56 7.87 -3.54 1.19
N ALA A 57 6.70 -3.29 1.76
CA ALA A 57 5.78 -2.26 1.28
C ALA A 57 6.45 -0.88 1.37
N ASP A 58 5.95 0.07 0.61
CA ASP A 58 6.54 1.40 0.54
C ASP A 58 6.14 2.27 1.75
N GLY A 59 4.92 2.09 2.29
CA GLY A 59 4.41 2.90 3.38
C GLY A 59 3.59 2.15 4.42
N LEU A 60 3.46 2.77 5.61
CA LEU A 60 2.63 2.27 6.71
C LEU A 60 1.89 3.43 7.38
N PHE A 61 0.60 3.27 7.66
CA PHE A 61 -0.22 4.23 8.41
C PHE A 61 -1.32 3.51 9.21
N LEU A 62 -2.08 4.25 10.00
CA LEU A 62 -3.29 3.76 10.68
C LEU A 62 -4.51 4.32 9.96
N ASP A 63 -5.49 3.49 9.71
CA ASP A 63 -6.78 3.94 9.22
C ASP A 63 -7.68 4.51 10.35
N SER A 64 -8.91 4.87 10.00
CA SER A 64 -9.89 5.42 10.95
C SER A 64 -10.34 4.42 12.03
N SER A 65 -10.16 3.13 11.80
CA SER A 65 -10.45 2.06 12.76
C SER A 65 -9.28 1.78 13.70
N GLY A 66 -8.09 2.35 13.42
CA GLY A 66 -6.86 2.08 14.13
C GLY A 66 -6.11 0.84 13.64
N ASP A 67 -6.54 0.24 12.52
CA ASP A 67 -5.83 -0.86 11.90
C ASP A 67 -4.58 -0.36 11.17
N TYR A 68 -3.52 -1.15 11.20
CA TYR A 68 -2.32 -0.90 10.42
C TYR A 68 -2.59 -1.11 8.93
N VAL A 69 -2.14 -0.20 8.10
CA VAL A 69 -2.28 -0.29 6.64
C VAL A 69 -0.90 -0.24 6.01
N LEU A 70 -0.47 -1.36 5.45
CA LEU A 70 0.70 -1.44 4.59
C LEU A 70 0.28 -1.08 3.17
N VAL A 71 0.98 -0.13 2.54
CA VAL A 71 0.69 0.32 1.18
C VAL A 71 1.89 0.13 0.27
N GLU A 72 1.63 -0.46 -0.88
CA GLU A 72 2.60 -0.63 -1.97
C GLU A 72 2.13 0.16 -3.18
N PHE A 73 3.03 0.97 -3.77
CA PHE A 73 2.75 1.79 -4.94
C PHE A 73 3.40 1.20 -6.18
N LYS A 74 2.64 1.03 -7.26
CA LYS A 74 3.14 0.47 -8.51
C LYS A 74 2.64 1.21 -9.74
N ALA A 75 3.58 1.51 -10.65
CA ALA A 75 3.30 2.01 -11.98
C ALA A 75 3.70 0.96 -13.03
N GLY A 76 2.89 0.83 -14.08
CA GLY A 76 3.19 -0.04 -15.21
C GLY A 76 3.09 -1.54 -14.95
N ASP A 77 3.78 -2.34 -15.76
CA ASP A 77 3.73 -3.80 -15.67
C ASP A 77 4.53 -4.33 -14.46
N GLN A 78 3.91 -5.22 -13.71
CA GLN A 78 4.46 -5.69 -12.44
C GLN A 78 4.53 -7.21 -12.39
N LYS A 79 5.63 -7.69 -11.81
CA LYS A 79 5.80 -9.11 -11.53
C LYS A 79 5.07 -9.48 -10.24
N LYS A 80 4.05 -10.32 -10.36
CA LYS A 80 3.22 -10.76 -9.24
C LYS A 80 4.04 -11.27 -8.05
N HIS A 81 5.12 -12.02 -8.30
CA HIS A 81 5.94 -12.57 -7.23
C HIS A 81 6.68 -11.49 -6.41
N GLU A 82 7.03 -10.34 -7.02
CA GLU A 82 7.67 -9.23 -6.31
C GLU A 82 6.69 -8.56 -5.33
N ILE A 83 5.42 -8.37 -5.76
CA ILE A 83 4.36 -7.83 -4.92
C ILE A 83 4.07 -8.78 -3.76
N LEU A 84 3.94 -10.08 -4.04
CA LEU A 84 3.70 -11.09 -3.01
C LEU A 84 4.86 -11.16 -2.01
N LYS A 85 6.12 -11.12 -2.50
CA LYS A 85 7.30 -11.09 -1.62
C LYS A 85 7.24 -9.90 -0.67
N LYS A 86 6.92 -8.69 -1.17
CA LYS A 86 6.74 -7.50 -0.34
C LYS A 86 5.64 -7.69 0.71
N ALA A 87 4.51 -8.27 0.33
CA ALA A 87 3.43 -8.54 1.27
C ALA A 87 3.83 -9.53 2.38
N TYR A 88 4.51 -10.63 2.04
CA TYR A 88 4.99 -11.60 3.03
C TYR A 88 6.04 -11.01 3.95
N ASP A 89 7.08 -10.42 3.39
CA ASP A 89 8.20 -9.90 4.17
C ASP A 89 7.74 -8.75 5.10
N SER A 90 6.84 -7.86 4.63
CA SER A 90 6.26 -6.79 5.46
C SER A 90 5.45 -7.32 6.63
N ALA A 91 4.68 -8.40 6.44
CA ALA A 91 3.95 -9.03 7.52
C ALA A 91 4.89 -9.57 8.61
N ILE A 92 5.98 -10.23 8.19
CA ILE A 92 6.98 -10.79 9.10
C ILE A 92 7.66 -9.66 9.87
N ILE A 93 8.16 -8.64 9.17
CA ILE A 93 8.82 -7.48 9.79
C ILE A 93 7.90 -6.80 10.81
N LEU A 94 6.67 -6.48 10.40
CA LEU A 94 5.73 -5.77 11.29
C LEU A 94 5.33 -6.64 12.49
N SER A 95 5.10 -7.95 12.30
CA SER A 95 4.75 -8.86 13.38
C SER A 95 5.87 -8.98 14.41
N ASP A 96 7.12 -9.06 13.96
CA ASP A 96 8.30 -9.14 14.83
C ASP A 96 8.52 -7.83 15.59
N LEU A 97 8.52 -6.68 14.91
CA LEU A 97 8.64 -5.36 15.54
C LEU A 97 7.54 -5.07 16.56
N LYS A 98 6.33 -5.60 16.36
CA LYS A 98 5.20 -5.47 17.30
C LYS A 98 5.20 -6.56 18.36
N ASN A 99 6.13 -7.51 18.33
CA ASN A 99 6.12 -8.72 19.16
C ASN A 99 4.76 -9.43 19.13
N LYS A 100 4.24 -9.66 17.92
CA LYS A 100 2.94 -10.28 17.64
C LYS A 100 3.12 -11.47 16.72
N ASN A 101 2.10 -12.31 16.63
CA ASN A 101 2.09 -13.45 15.72
C ASN A 101 1.34 -13.11 14.40
N ILE A 102 1.39 -14.01 13.45
CA ILE A 102 0.71 -13.86 12.14
C ILE A 102 -0.81 -13.77 12.28
N ALA A 103 -1.41 -14.37 13.30
CA ALA A 103 -2.85 -14.21 13.54
C ALA A 103 -3.20 -12.76 13.89
N TRP A 104 -2.33 -12.07 14.60
CA TRP A 104 -2.50 -10.63 14.84
C TRP A 104 -2.39 -9.82 13.55
N VAL A 105 -1.40 -10.12 12.67
CA VAL A 105 -1.30 -9.47 11.34
C VAL A 105 -2.59 -9.65 10.58
N ARG A 106 -3.11 -10.88 10.49
CA ARG A 106 -4.34 -11.18 9.77
C ARG A 106 -5.51 -10.29 10.20
N ASN A 107 -5.68 -10.09 11.50
CA ASN A 107 -6.84 -9.41 12.05
C ASN A 107 -6.68 -7.88 12.17
N ASN A 108 -5.44 -7.36 12.20
CA ASN A 108 -5.18 -5.96 12.53
C ASN A 108 -4.35 -5.22 11.47
N VAL A 109 -4.00 -5.90 10.38
CA VAL A 109 -3.21 -5.30 9.31
C VAL A 109 -3.93 -5.48 7.98
N LYS A 110 -4.05 -4.40 7.22
CA LYS A 110 -4.54 -4.36 5.85
C LYS A 110 -3.36 -4.25 4.90
N PHE A 111 -3.46 -4.83 3.73
CA PHE A 111 -2.47 -4.62 2.67
C PHE A 111 -3.15 -4.01 1.45
N ILE A 112 -2.64 -2.85 1.00
CA ILE A 112 -3.16 -2.13 -0.15
C ILE A 112 -2.09 -2.10 -1.24
N LEU A 113 -2.45 -2.57 -2.43
CA LEU A 113 -1.69 -2.34 -3.64
C LEU A 113 -2.33 -1.17 -4.40
N VAL A 114 -1.61 -0.07 -4.54
CA VAL A 114 -2.02 1.06 -5.37
C VAL A 114 -1.39 0.90 -6.73
N PHE A 115 -2.23 0.67 -7.71
CA PHE A 115 -1.79 0.39 -9.06
C PHE A 115 -2.21 1.50 -10.02
N TYR A 116 -1.24 2.11 -10.69
CA TYR A 116 -1.48 3.08 -11.75
C TYR A 116 -1.32 2.36 -13.11
N PRO A 117 -2.42 2.09 -13.82
CA PRO A 117 -2.33 1.49 -15.14
C PRO A 117 -1.64 2.48 -16.09
N GLU A 118 -0.50 2.11 -16.65
CA GLU A 118 0.07 2.91 -17.74
C GLU A 118 -0.92 3.00 -18.89
N LYS A 119 -1.07 4.21 -19.45
CA LYS A 119 -1.88 4.39 -20.65
C LYS A 119 -1.39 3.42 -21.72
N ALA A 120 -2.26 2.46 -22.01
CA ALA A 120 -2.21 1.51 -23.12
C ALA A 120 -0.82 1.38 -23.79
N SER A 121 0.03 0.52 -23.27
CA SER A 121 1.07 -0.06 -24.12
C SER A 121 0.36 -0.86 -25.22
N LYS A 122 0.95 -0.97 -26.42
CA LYS A 122 0.41 -1.76 -27.53
C LYS A 122 0.35 -3.28 -27.24
N ASP A 123 0.61 -3.68 -25.99
CA ASP A 123 0.58 -5.05 -25.56
C ASP A 123 -0.86 -5.41 -25.16
N GLU A 124 -1.50 -6.27 -25.97
CA GLU A 124 -2.88 -6.73 -25.78
C GLU A 124 -3.11 -7.37 -24.40
N ASN A 125 -2.08 -7.96 -23.79
CA ASN A 125 -2.16 -8.57 -22.47
C ASN A 125 -2.34 -7.53 -21.35
N ILE A 126 -1.67 -6.38 -21.43
CA ILE A 126 -1.80 -5.28 -20.46
C ILE A 126 -3.17 -4.62 -20.62
N ASN A 127 -3.62 -4.41 -21.85
CA ASN A 127 -4.94 -3.86 -22.12
C ASN A 127 -6.06 -4.75 -21.60
N SER A 128 -5.93 -6.08 -21.72
CA SER A 128 -6.90 -7.03 -21.18
C SER A 128 -6.96 -6.99 -19.64
N ARG A 129 -5.80 -6.88 -18.98
CA ARG A 129 -5.73 -6.76 -17.51
C ARG A 129 -6.34 -5.44 -17.00
N ASN A 130 -6.00 -4.32 -17.65
CA ASN A 130 -6.54 -3.00 -17.32
C ASN A 130 -8.06 -2.94 -17.57
N ASN A 131 -8.55 -3.59 -18.61
CA ASN A 131 -9.99 -3.70 -18.89
C ASN A 131 -10.72 -4.54 -17.82
N LEU A 132 -10.13 -5.65 -17.38
CA LEU A 132 -10.69 -6.48 -16.31
C LEU A 132 -10.72 -5.71 -14.97
N TYR A 133 -9.65 -4.99 -14.65
CA TYR A 133 -9.58 -4.15 -13.45
C TYR A 133 -10.64 -3.05 -13.49
N ASN A 134 -10.71 -2.29 -14.59
CA ASN A 134 -11.68 -1.20 -14.75
C ASN A 134 -13.14 -1.69 -14.76
N GLN A 135 -13.42 -2.88 -15.31
CA GLN A 135 -14.76 -3.48 -15.26
C GLN A 135 -15.11 -4.00 -13.87
N GLY A 136 -14.14 -4.58 -13.16
CA GLY A 136 -14.35 -5.11 -11.82
C GLY A 136 -14.63 -4.03 -10.78
N THR A 137 -13.91 -2.91 -10.83
CA THR A 137 -14.06 -1.80 -9.87
C THR A 137 -15.33 -0.98 -10.10
N LYS A 138 -15.83 -0.89 -11.35
CA LYS A 138 -17.02 -0.09 -11.68
C LYS A 138 -18.35 -0.81 -11.49
N ASN A 139 -18.38 -2.14 -11.61
CA ASN A 139 -19.62 -2.92 -11.73
C ASN A 139 -19.79 -4.06 -10.71
N SER A 140 -18.81 -4.31 -9.84
CA SER A 140 -18.93 -5.41 -8.86
C SER A 140 -18.84 -4.90 -7.42
N SER A 141 -19.67 -5.47 -6.56
CA SER A 141 -19.63 -5.26 -5.11
C SER A 141 -18.37 -5.86 -4.44
N LYS A 142 -17.51 -6.56 -5.20
CA LYS A 142 -16.25 -7.13 -4.73
C LYS A 142 -15.12 -6.77 -5.71
N PRO A 143 -14.02 -6.18 -5.24
CA PRO A 143 -12.86 -5.90 -6.09
C PRO A 143 -12.25 -7.20 -6.65
N ILE A 144 -11.81 -7.17 -7.90
CA ILE A 144 -11.07 -8.28 -8.50
C ILE A 144 -9.63 -8.21 -8.00
N LEU A 145 -9.25 -9.16 -7.17
CA LEU A 145 -7.87 -9.28 -6.67
C LEU A 145 -7.03 -10.08 -7.67
N ILE A 146 -6.23 -9.39 -8.47
CA ILE A 146 -5.37 -10.02 -9.50
C ILE A 146 -4.04 -10.45 -8.89
N TYR A 147 -3.44 -9.60 -8.10
CA TYR A 147 -2.12 -9.80 -7.49
C TYR A 147 -2.19 -10.37 -6.08
N LEU A 148 -3.10 -9.85 -5.24
CA LEU A 148 -3.15 -10.12 -3.81
C LEU A 148 -4.00 -11.33 -3.40
N LYS A 149 -4.71 -11.97 -4.35
CA LYS A 149 -5.51 -13.17 -4.04
C LYS A 149 -4.78 -14.24 -3.21
N PRO A 150 -3.47 -14.55 -3.45
CA PRO A 150 -2.78 -15.58 -2.68
C PRO A 150 -2.56 -15.23 -1.20
N VAL A 151 -2.54 -13.96 -0.83
CA VAL A 151 -2.34 -13.51 0.56
C VAL A 151 -3.65 -13.13 1.26
N SER A 152 -4.76 -13.02 0.49
CA SER A 152 -6.10 -12.77 1.01
C SER A 152 -6.57 -13.92 1.89
N HIS A 153 -7.07 -13.62 3.07
CA HIS A 153 -7.53 -14.56 4.11
C HIS A 153 -6.45 -15.50 4.66
N PHE A 154 -5.31 -15.63 4.00
CA PHE A 154 -4.19 -16.42 4.50
C PHE A 154 -3.30 -15.59 5.43
N LEU A 155 -2.86 -14.43 4.95
CA LEU A 155 -1.93 -13.54 5.66
C LEU A 155 -2.62 -12.27 6.16
N TYR A 156 -3.58 -11.75 5.41
CA TYR A 156 -4.37 -10.56 5.71
C TYR A 156 -5.85 -10.85 5.47
N ASP A 157 -6.73 -10.53 6.41
CA ASP A 157 -8.18 -10.63 6.18
C ASP A 157 -8.67 -9.55 5.21
N ASN A 158 -7.99 -8.42 5.18
CA ASN A 158 -8.32 -7.30 4.33
C ASN A 158 -7.17 -6.94 3.39
N VAL A 159 -7.39 -7.17 2.09
CA VAL A 159 -6.49 -6.77 1.01
C VAL A 159 -7.26 -6.02 -0.05
N TYR A 160 -6.64 -4.98 -0.62
CA TYR A 160 -7.26 -4.13 -1.63
C TYR A 160 -6.29 -3.87 -2.77
N GLU A 161 -6.82 -3.81 -3.98
CA GLU A 161 -6.13 -3.30 -5.16
C GLU A 161 -6.87 -2.04 -5.58
N LEU A 162 -6.25 -0.87 -5.43
CA LEU A 162 -6.86 0.44 -5.58
C LEU A 162 -6.15 1.25 -6.67
N THR A 163 -6.86 2.21 -7.26
CA THR A 163 -6.23 3.28 -8.03
C THR A 163 -5.68 4.36 -7.08
N PRO A 164 -4.80 5.27 -7.54
CA PRO A 164 -4.38 6.43 -6.77
C PRO A 164 -5.55 7.31 -6.32
N GLU A 165 -6.57 7.46 -7.16
CA GLU A 165 -7.78 8.21 -6.87
C GLU A 165 -8.58 7.54 -5.76
N ASP A 166 -8.80 6.21 -5.83
CA ASP A 166 -9.50 5.44 -4.80
C ASP A 166 -8.81 5.53 -3.44
N LEU A 167 -7.46 5.44 -3.41
CA LEU A 167 -6.71 5.61 -2.16
C LEU A 167 -6.89 7.02 -1.61
N SER A 168 -6.81 8.04 -2.48
CA SER A 168 -6.97 9.42 -2.08
C SER A 168 -8.35 9.67 -1.49
N ASP A 169 -9.39 9.18 -2.13
CA ASP A 169 -10.77 9.34 -1.68
C ASP A 169 -11.05 8.62 -0.35
N GLN A 170 -10.51 7.43 -0.15
CA GLN A 170 -10.80 6.61 1.03
C GLN A 170 -9.95 6.97 2.25
N TYR A 171 -8.70 7.42 2.05
CA TYR A 171 -7.73 7.55 3.13
C TYR A 171 -7.11 8.95 3.27
N LEU A 172 -7.11 9.80 2.21
CA LEU A 172 -6.43 11.10 2.23
C LEU A 172 -7.38 12.31 2.41
N GLN A 173 -8.67 12.17 2.19
CA GLN A 173 -9.62 13.29 2.25
C GLN A 173 -9.95 13.82 3.66
N CYS A 174 -9.41 13.23 4.71
CA CYS A 174 -9.69 13.68 6.09
C CYS A 174 -9.02 15.01 6.50
N SER A 175 -8.27 15.66 5.62
CA SER A 175 -7.44 16.84 5.95
C SER A 175 -7.98 18.18 5.45
N ASN A 176 -9.20 18.24 4.89
CA ASN A 176 -9.80 19.51 4.48
C ASN A 176 -11.00 19.90 5.36
N PRO A 177 -10.81 20.60 6.51
CA PRO A 177 -11.91 21.07 7.36
C PRO A 177 -12.73 22.21 6.74
N ASN A 178 -12.39 22.69 5.53
CA ASN A 178 -12.96 23.89 4.94
C ASN A 178 -13.99 23.69 3.82
N SER A 179 -14.53 22.47 3.60
CA SER A 179 -15.54 22.26 2.56
C SER A 179 -17.01 22.21 3.08
N ARG A 180 -17.25 22.70 4.32
CA ARG A 180 -18.63 22.86 4.84
C ARG A 180 -18.88 24.32 5.25
N SER A 181 -19.00 25.19 4.30
CA SER A 181 -19.72 26.45 4.49
C SER A 181 -20.00 27.09 3.14
N ASN A 182 -21.03 26.66 2.47
CA ASN A 182 -21.84 27.43 1.56
C ASN A 182 -23.19 26.70 1.39
N ASP A 183 -24.07 26.96 2.32
CA ASP A 183 -25.51 26.91 2.05
C ASP A 183 -26.08 28.29 2.39
N PRO A 184 -26.91 28.84 1.50
CA PRO A 184 -27.48 30.17 1.57
C PRO A 184 -28.55 30.32 2.66
#